data_a64e9c84b148454cf97ca4ed291e01fe
#
_entry.id   a64e9c84b148454cf97ca4ed291e01fe
#
_cell.length_a   1.000
_cell.length_b   1.000
_cell.length_c   1.000
_cell.angle_alpha   90.00
_cell.angle_beta   90.00
_cell.angle_gamma   90.00
#
_symmetry.space_group_name_H-M   'P 1'
#
loop_
_entity.id
_entity.type
_entity.pdbx_description
1 polymer ?
#
loop_
_entity_poly.entity_id
_entity_poly.type
_entity_poly.pdbx_seq_one_letter_code
_entity_poly.pdbx_strand_id
1 'polypeptide(L)'
;MDLTKYQHTESITIAASPEAAYDLIADITRMGEWSPVCTGGSWNEADHAWFTGANQDGELAWETKCRVDVAEPGREFTFTNMGFTGDIELVQWSYTFAPAGDGCEVTERWEVLPSYPDFIEGLLGGTTADVYLDGVKPVTQARMAETLANLKANAEA
;
A
#
# COMPACT_ATOMS: atom_id res chain seq x y z
N MET A 1 7.55 10.72 -19.56
CA MET A 1 7.90 9.41 -18.97
C MET A 1 6.69 8.50 -18.97
N ASP A 2 6.85 7.27 -19.41
CA ASP A 2 5.77 6.28 -19.41
C ASP A 2 5.68 5.59 -18.05
N LEU A 3 4.61 5.85 -17.29
CA LEU A 3 4.39 5.28 -15.96
C LEU A 3 3.62 3.96 -15.98
N THR A 4 3.13 3.51 -17.15
CA THR A 4 2.31 2.28 -17.23
C THR A 4 3.08 1.03 -16.81
N LYS A 5 4.40 1.04 -16.90
CA LYS A 5 5.24 -0.08 -16.45
C LYS A 5 5.51 -0.07 -14.94
N TYR A 6 5.14 1.01 -14.23
CA TYR A 6 5.32 1.15 -12.79
C TYR A 6 3.99 0.98 -12.07
N GLN A 7 3.40 -0.16 -12.32
CA GLN A 7 2.22 -0.68 -11.63
C GLN A 7 2.33 -2.20 -11.55
N HIS A 8 1.69 -2.78 -10.55
CA HIS A 8 1.74 -4.21 -10.32
C HIS A 8 0.51 -4.67 -9.54
N THR A 9 0.09 -5.90 -9.78
CA THR A 9 -1.03 -6.52 -9.11
C THR A 9 -0.62 -7.90 -8.60
N GLU A 10 -0.91 -8.19 -7.33
CA GLU A 10 -0.74 -9.49 -6.69
C GLU A 10 -2.05 -9.93 -6.08
N SER A 11 -2.32 -11.23 -6.08
CA SER A 11 -3.54 -11.79 -5.49
C SER A 11 -3.22 -13.01 -4.63
N ILE A 12 -4.06 -13.24 -3.63
CA ILE A 12 -3.99 -14.41 -2.77
C ILE A 12 -5.40 -14.81 -2.34
N THR A 13 -5.63 -16.11 -2.15
CA THR A 13 -6.89 -16.61 -1.59
C THR A 13 -6.72 -16.86 -0.09
N ILE A 14 -7.65 -16.33 0.71
CA ILE A 14 -7.63 -16.40 2.17
C ILE A 14 -8.89 -17.11 2.64
N ALA A 15 -8.75 -17.99 3.64
CA ALA A 15 -9.87 -18.67 4.28
C ALA A 15 -10.56 -17.76 5.32
N ALA A 16 -11.09 -16.65 4.85
CA ALA A 16 -11.85 -15.68 5.64
C ALA A 16 -12.86 -15.02 4.72
N SER A 17 -13.92 -14.44 5.28
CA SER A 17 -14.89 -13.70 4.46
C SER A 17 -14.28 -12.42 3.88
N PRO A 18 -14.82 -11.89 2.76
CA PRO A 18 -14.37 -10.59 2.24
C PRO A 18 -14.44 -9.47 3.29
N GLU A 19 -15.46 -9.47 4.13
CA GLU A 19 -15.65 -8.49 5.20
C GLU A 19 -14.55 -8.60 6.26
N ALA A 20 -14.23 -9.83 6.69
CA ALA A 20 -13.17 -10.06 7.68
C ALA A 20 -11.79 -9.69 7.15
N ALA A 21 -11.50 -10.02 5.89
CA ALA A 21 -10.24 -9.64 5.24
C ALA A 21 -10.15 -8.10 5.07
N TYR A 22 -11.24 -7.46 4.69
CA TYR A 22 -11.32 -6.01 4.60
C TYR A 22 -11.06 -5.36 5.97
N ASP A 23 -11.69 -5.83 7.01
CA ASP A 23 -11.55 -5.26 8.36
C ASP A 23 -10.09 -5.30 8.85
N LEU A 24 -9.34 -6.34 8.48
CA LEU A 24 -7.91 -6.40 8.78
C LEU A 24 -7.15 -5.33 8.02
N ILE A 25 -7.28 -5.28 6.71
CA ILE A 25 -6.54 -4.33 5.85
C ILE A 25 -6.92 -2.88 6.17
N ALA A 26 -8.19 -2.59 6.41
CA ALA A 26 -8.65 -1.23 6.69
C ALA A 26 -8.28 -0.73 8.08
N ASP A 27 -7.86 -1.61 8.97
CA ASP A 27 -7.28 -1.20 10.26
C ASP A 27 -5.80 -0.84 10.07
N ILE A 28 -5.54 0.39 9.68
CA ILE A 28 -4.19 0.87 9.36
C ILE A 28 -3.27 0.88 10.60
N THR A 29 -3.82 0.81 11.80
CA THR A 29 -3.01 0.73 13.01
C THR A 29 -2.27 -0.59 13.13
N ARG A 30 -2.71 -1.61 12.39
CA ARG A 30 -2.15 -2.96 12.39
C ARG A 30 -1.25 -3.25 11.18
N MET A 31 -0.99 -2.27 10.32
CA MET A 31 -0.22 -2.49 9.08
C MET A 31 1.15 -3.13 9.31
N GLY A 32 1.77 -2.90 10.46
CA GLY A 32 3.04 -3.52 10.81
C GLY A 32 2.98 -5.04 10.96
N GLU A 33 1.79 -5.63 11.07
CA GLU A 33 1.63 -7.09 11.21
C GLU A 33 1.80 -7.83 9.88
N TRP A 34 1.61 -7.16 8.75
CA TRP A 34 1.75 -7.78 7.43
C TRP A 34 2.68 -7.04 6.48
N SER A 35 2.87 -5.73 6.62
CA SER A 35 3.76 -4.99 5.74
C SER A 35 5.23 -5.16 6.12
N PRO A 36 6.14 -5.43 5.15
CA PRO A 36 7.57 -5.47 5.43
C PRO A 36 8.21 -4.09 5.58
N VAL A 37 7.50 -3.01 5.30
CA VAL A 37 8.02 -1.63 5.36
C VAL A 37 7.22 -0.77 6.32
N CYS A 38 5.90 -0.79 6.26
CA CYS A 38 5.05 -0.03 7.16
C CYS A 38 5.06 -0.69 8.55
N THR A 39 5.47 0.05 9.56
CA THR A 39 5.55 -0.46 10.95
C THR A 39 4.30 -0.18 11.75
N GLY A 40 3.40 0.65 11.24
CA GLY A 40 2.14 0.99 11.87
C GLY A 40 1.53 2.24 11.26
N GLY A 41 0.45 2.70 11.84
CA GLY A 41 -0.23 3.89 11.38
C GLY A 41 -1.14 4.47 12.43
N SER A 42 -1.57 5.69 12.20
CA SER A 42 -2.51 6.39 13.07
C SER A 42 -3.48 7.21 12.21
N TRP A 43 -4.76 7.15 12.60
CA TRP A 43 -5.77 7.99 11.96
C TRP A 43 -5.55 9.45 12.39
N ASN A 44 -5.60 10.35 11.40
CA ASN A 44 -5.44 11.78 11.68
C ASN A 44 -6.72 12.40 12.25
N GLU A 45 -7.88 11.87 11.80
CA GLU A 45 -9.19 12.36 12.21
C GLU A 45 -10.18 11.22 12.44
N ALA A 46 -11.24 11.48 13.19
CA ALA A 46 -12.26 10.49 13.55
C ALA A 46 -13.05 9.95 12.33
N ASP A 47 -13.09 10.69 11.23
CA ASP A 47 -13.79 10.28 10.00
C ASP A 47 -12.98 9.29 9.15
N HIS A 48 -11.73 9.01 9.53
CA HIS A 48 -10.83 8.09 8.82
C HIS A 48 -10.57 8.48 7.35
N ALA A 49 -10.63 9.77 7.03
CA ALA A 49 -10.32 10.27 5.68
C ALA A 49 -8.82 10.33 5.40
N TRP A 50 -8.00 10.50 6.45
CA TRP A 50 -6.55 10.59 6.37
C TRP A 50 -5.89 9.80 7.48
N PHE A 51 -4.73 9.21 7.16
CA PHE A 51 -3.88 8.59 8.18
C PHE A 51 -2.41 8.90 7.91
N THR A 52 -1.60 8.70 8.95
CA THR A 52 -0.15 8.76 8.86
C THR A 52 0.40 7.35 8.96
N GLY A 53 1.17 6.92 7.96
CA GLY A 53 1.88 5.65 7.99
C GLY A 53 3.30 5.84 8.47
N ALA A 54 3.73 5.03 9.43
CA ALA A 54 5.12 4.96 9.87
C ALA A 54 5.83 3.85 9.08
N ASN A 55 7.00 4.15 8.54
CA ASN A 55 7.74 3.24 7.68
C ASN A 55 9.18 3.09 8.16
N GLN A 56 9.78 1.94 7.89
CA GLN A 56 11.18 1.68 8.18
C GLN A 56 11.78 0.72 7.16
N ASP A 57 12.96 1.06 6.66
CA ASP A 57 13.74 0.20 5.78
C ASP A 57 15.19 0.26 6.24
N GLY A 58 15.66 -0.80 6.90
CA GLY A 58 16.94 -0.80 7.59
C GLY A 58 16.97 0.23 8.71
N GLU A 59 17.93 1.15 8.66
CA GLU A 59 18.05 2.24 9.64
C GLU A 59 17.24 3.48 9.24
N LEU A 60 16.70 3.53 8.04
CA LEU A 60 15.91 4.65 7.56
C LEU A 60 14.47 4.52 8.04
N ALA A 61 13.99 5.54 8.74
CA ALA A 61 12.60 5.63 9.19
C ALA A 61 11.97 6.94 8.68
N TRP A 62 10.73 6.87 8.25
CA TRP A 62 10.00 8.06 7.76
C TRP A 62 8.49 7.86 7.94
N GLU A 63 7.76 8.95 7.84
CA GLU A 63 6.29 8.94 7.87
C GLU A 63 5.73 9.44 6.53
N THR A 64 4.60 8.89 6.14
CA THR A 64 3.84 9.36 4.97
C THR A 64 2.42 9.72 5.36
N LYS A 65 1.90 10.77 4.74
CA LYS A 65 0.49 11.12 4.83
C LYS A 65 -0.27 10.38 3.75
N CYS A 66 -1.38 9.78 4.11
CA CYS A 66 -2.19 8.99 3.18
C CYS A 66 -3.64 9.46 3.22
N ARG A 67 -4.19 9.68 2.02
CA ARG A 67 -5.60 10.01 1.86
C ARG A 67 -6.36 8.74 1.49
N VAL A 68 -7.42 8.45 2.22
CA VAL A 68 -8.31 7.32 1.87
C VAL A 68 -9.19 7.74 0.70
N ASP A 69 -9.09 7.01 -0.41
CA ASP A 69 -9.86 7.30 -1.62
C ASP A 69 -11.14 6.47 -1.70
N VAL A 70 -11.08 5.19 -1.29
CA VAL A 70 -12.23 4.28 -1.26
C VAL A 70 -12.18 3.46 0.04
N ALA A 71 -13.29 3.39 0.73
CA ALA A 71 -13.48 2.57 1.92
C ALA A 71 -14.86 1.91 1.85
N GLU A 72 -14.95 0.83 1.08
CA GLU A 72 -16.18 0.06 0.90
C GLU A 72 -16.03 -1.30 1.58
N PRO A 73 -16.63 -1.51 2.78
CA PRO A 73 -16.47 -2.75 3.54
C PRO A 73 -16.74 -4.00 2.71
N GLY A 74 -15.81 -4.95 2.78
CA GLY A 74 -15.87 -6.20 2.04
C GLY A 74 -15.61 -6.11 0.54
N ARG A 75 -15.29 -4.93 0.00
CA ARG A 75 -15.09 -4.74 -1.44
C ARG A 75 -13.79 -4.09 -1.80
N GLU A 76 -13.49 -2.91 -1.24
CA GLU A 76 -12.31 -2.16 -1.64
C GLU A 76 -11.82 -1.22 -0.53
N PHE A 77 -10.52 -1.24 -0.29
CA PHE A 77 -9.83 -0.22 0.49
C PHE A 77 -8.67 0.33 -0.35
N THR A 78 -8.75 1.59 -0.71
CA THR A 78 -7.79 2.27 -1.59
C THR A 78 -7.35 3.57 -0.97
N PHE A 79 -6.05 3.83 -0.96
CA PHE A 79 -5.50 5.08 -0.47
C PHE A 79 -4.35 5.56 -1.35
N THR A 80 -4.08 6.85 -1.30
CA THR A 80 -2.98 7.49 -2.00
C THR A 80 -1.94 7.98 -1.01
N ASN A 81 -0.69 7.59 -1.24
CA ASN A 81 0.46 8.18 -0.55
C ASN A 81 0.62 9.61 -1.03
N MET A 82 0.45 10.57 -0.12
CA MET A 82 0.46 12.00 -0.37
C MET A 82 1.76 12.68 0.05
N GLY A 83 2.85 11.92 0.15
CA GLY A 83 4.16 12.43 0.54
C GLY A 83 4.28 12.67 2.03
N PHE A 84 5.31 13.43 2.42
CA PHE A 84 5.61 13.69 3.83
C PHE A 84 4.68 14.72 4.45
N THR A 85 4.11 15.62 3.64
CA THR A 85 3.30 16.76 4.12
C THR A 85 1.83 16.68 3.68
N GLY A 86 1.47 15.71 2.83
CA GLY A 86 0.09 15.51 2.41
C GLY A 86 -0.36 16.38 1.23
N ASP A 87 0.57 16.91 0.45
CA ASP A 87 0.29 17.87 -0.63
C ASP A 87 0.65 17.39 -2.03
N ILE A 88 1.11 16.14 -2.19
CA ILE A 88 1.50 15.60 -3.48
C ILE A 88 1.08 14.13 -3.65
N GLU A 89 0.41 13.83 -4.73
CA GLU A 89 -0.03 12.47 -5.05
C GLU A 89 1.13 11.67 -5.66
N LEU A 90 1.63 10.68 -4.93
CA LEU A 90 2.83 9.92 -5.33
C LEU A 90 2.51 8.52 -5.81
N VAL A 91 1.80 7.73 -5.01
CA VAL A 91 1.53 6.31 -5.27
C VAL A 91 0.15 5.97 -4.77
N GLN A 92 -0.61 5.22 -5.54
CA GLN A 92 -1.88 4.67 -5.08
C GLN A 92 -1.74 3.18 -4.78
N TRP A 93 -2.28 2.79 -3.62
CA TRP A 93 -2.39 1.42 -3.16
C TRP A 93 -3.84 1.03 -3.08
N SER A 94 -4.20 -0.10 -3.68
CA SER A 94 -5.57 -0.61 -3.67
C SER A 94 -5.60 -2.04 -3.17
N TYR A 95 -6.60 -2.34 -2.34
CA TYR A 95 -6.94 -3.70 -1.95
C TYR A 95 -8.39 -3.95 -2.33
N THR A 96 -8.62 -4.99 -3.12
CA THR A 96 -9.98 -5.42 -3.48
C THR A 96 -10.24 -6.81 -2.93
N PHE A 97 -11.50 -7.10 -2.62
CA PHE A 97 -11.93 -8.30 -1.92
C PHE A 97 -13.10 -8.91 -2.70
N ALA A 98 -12.97 -10.16 -3.09
CA ALA A 98 -13.99 -10.87 -3.82
C ALA A 98 -14.24 -12.26 -3.24
N PRO A 99 -15.49 -12.74 -3.14
CA PRO A 99 -15.76 -14.10 -2.71
C PRO A 99 -15.03 -15.10 -3.60
N ALA A 100 -14.42 -16.12 -2.98
CA ALA A 100 -13.72 -17.21 -3.68
C ALA A 100 -13.93 -18.51 -2.89
N GLY A 101 -14.80 -19.40 -3.36
CA GLY A 101 -15.19 -20.59 -2.63
C GLY A 101 -15.77 -20.21 -1.24
N ASP A 102 -15.22 -20.80 -0.19
CA ASP A 102 -15.60 -20.49 1.19
C ASP A 102 -14.82 -19.33 1.78
N GLY A 103 -13.95 -18.68 0.99
CA GLY A 103 -13.09 -17.63 1.44
C GLY A 103 -13.18 -16.38 0.57
N CYS A 104 -12.02 -15.73 0.41
CA CYS A 104 -11.89 -14.46 -0.26
C CYS A 104 -10.62 -14.42 -1.10
N GLU A 105 -10.71 -13.88 -2.31
CA GLU A 105 -9.54 -13.44 -3.06
C GLU A 105 -9.25 -11.99 -2.73
N VAL A 106 -8.05 -11.73 -2.21
CA VAL A 106 -7.54 -10.38 -1.95
C VAL A 106 -6.57 -10.03 -3.06
N THR A 107 -6.79 -8.89 -3.69
CA THR A 107 -5.92 -8.35 -4.74
C THR A 107 -5.35 -7.03 -4.28
N GLU A 108 -4.01 -6.94 -4.25
CA GLU A 108 -3.28 -5.70 -3.96
C GLU A 108 -2.77 -5.11 -5.27
N ARG A 109 -2.91 -3.79 -5.43
CA ARG A 109 -2.40 -3.07 -6.60
C ARG A 109 -1.56 -1.88 -6.16
N TRP A 110 -0.43 -1.72 -6.82
CA TRP A 110 0.49 -0.60 -6.69
C TRP A 110 0.54 0.17 -8.00
N GLU A 111 0.47 1.49 -7.94
CA GLU A 111 0.52 2.35 -9.12
C GLU A 111 1.25 3.65 -8.79
N VAL A 112 2.29 3.94 -9.56
CA VAL A 112 3.01 5.21 -9.49
C VAL A 112 2.22 6.29 -10.23
N LEU A 113 2.03 7.44 -9.57
CA LEU A 113 1.23 8.55 -10.08
C LEU A 113 2.10 9.61 -10.77
N PRO A 114 1.50 10.48 -11.62
CA PRO A 114 2.24 11.41 -12.47
C PRO A 114 3.18 12.39 -11.77
N SER A 115 2.93 12.73 -10.50
CA SER A 115 3.80 13.65 -9.75
C SER A 115 5.05 12.98 -9.17
N TYR A 116 5.12 11.65 -9.18
CA TYR A 116 6.21 10.92 -8.55
C TYR A 116 7.58 11.20 -9.18
N PRO A 117 7.74 11.20 -10.52
CA PRO A 117 9.05 11.39 -11.14
C PRO A 117 9.77 12.65 -10.67
N ASP A 118 9.12 13.81 -10.74
CA ASP A 118 9.72 15.08 -10.31
C ASP A 118 10.02 15.09 -8.81
N PHE A 119 9.13 14.50 -8.01
CA PHE A 119 9.32 14.39 -6.56
C PHE A 119 10.60 13.62 -6.22
N ILE A 120 10.78 12.43 -6.81
CA ILE A 120 11.92 11.56 -6.46
C ILE A 120 13.25 12.12 -6.99
N GLU A 121 13.25 12.74 -8.16
CA GLU A 121 14.43 13.40 -8.69
C GLU A 121 14.85 14.59 -7.82
N GLY A 122 13.90 15.36 -7.33
CA GLY A 122 14.15 16.46 -6.40
C GLY A 122 14.61 16.00 -5.02
N LEU A 123 14.07 14.88 -4.53
CA LEU A 123 14.40 14.34 -3.21
C LEU A 123 15.81 13.74 -3.15
N LEU A 124 16.14 12.91 -4.12
CA LEU A 124 17.40 12.16 -4.10
C LEU A 124 18.56 12.93 -4.75
N GLY A 125 18.30 13.64 -5.83
CA GLY A 125 19.37 14.24 -6.66
C GLY A 125 20.25 13.16 -7.31
N GLY A 126 20.96 13.48 -8.36
CA GLY A 126 21.94 12.60 -8.96
C GLY A 126 21.42 11.30 -9.60
N THR A 127 20.10 11.11 -9.69
CA THR A 127 19.48 9.98 -10.39
C THR A 127 18.29 10.46 -11.18
N THR A 128 17.88 9.67 -12.18
CA THR A 128 16.64 9.91 -12.92
C THR A 128 15.53 9.02 -12.36
N ALA A 129 14.28 9.45 -12.55
CA ALA A 129 13.13 8.72 -12.01
C ALA A 129 13.01 7.31 -12.58
N ASP A 130 13.29 7.14 -13.88
CA ASP A 130 13.23 5.84 -14.53
C ASP A 130 14.28 4.87 -13.96
N VAL A 131 15.51 5.31 -13.75
CA VAL A 131 16.56 4.49 -13.12
C VAL A 131 16.16 4.08 -11.71
N TYR A 132 15.65 5.01 -10.92
CA TYR A 132 15.20 4.74 -9.57
C TYR A 132 14.03 3.76 -9.56
N LEU A 133 12.99 4.00 -10.37
CA LEU A 133 11.80 3.16 -10.43
C LEU A 133 12.07 1.76 -10.99
N ASP A 134 12.99 1.64 -11.96
CA ASP A 134 13.41 0.33 -12.47
C ASP A 134 14.06 -0.52 -11.37
N GLY A 135 14.77 0.11 -10.44
CA GLY A 135 15.32 -0.57 -9.26
C GLY A 135 14.28 -0.90 -8.19
N VAL A 136 13.31 -0.01 -7.99
CA VAL A 136 12.26 -0.16 -6.97
C VAL A 136 11.23 -1.21 -7.35
N LYS A 137 10.87 -1.31 -8.63
CA LYS A 137 9.79 -2.19 -9.08
C LYS A 137 9.92 -3.64 -8.62
N PRO A 138 11.03 -4.34 -8.85
CA PRO A 138 11.15 -5.74 -8.42
C PRO A 138 11.10 -5.89 -6.90
N VAL A 139 11.62 -4.92 -6.16
CA VAL A 139 11.56 -4.92 -4.69
C VAL A 139 10.12 -4.75 -4.22
N THR A 140 9.37 -3.83 -4.83
CA THR A 140 7.95 -3.61 -4.52
C THR A 140 7.13 -4.86 -4.82
N GLN A 141 7.35 -5.51 -5.96
CA GLN A 141 6.66 -6.76 -6.31
C GLN A 141 6.89 -7.85 -5.26
N ALA A 142 8.12 -8.04 -4.82
CA ALA A 142 8.45 -9.03 -3.80
C ALA A 142 7.79 -8.69 -2.45
N ARG A 143 7.78 -7.42 -2.08
CA ARG A 143 7.15 -6.95 -0.84
C ARG A 143 5.63 -7.08 -0.86
N MET A 144 4.99 -6.89 -2.01
CA MET A 144 3.55 -7.12 -2.18
C MET A 144 3.20 -8.59 -1.95
N ALA A 145 3.96 -9.51 -2.54
CA ALA A 145 3.77 -10.94 -2.32
C ALA A 145 3.94 -11.30 -0.83
N GLU A 146 4.94 -10.75 -0.16
CA GLU A 146 5.17 -10.95 1.28
C GLU A 146 4.02 -10.39 2.12
N THR A 147 3.55 -9.18 1.81
CA THR A 147 2.41 -8.55 2.49
C THR A 147 1.18 -9.46 2.45
N LEU A 148 0.83 -9.97 1.28
CA LEU A 148 -0.34 -10.84 1.12
C LEU A 148 -0.15 -12.19 1.84
N ALA A 149 1.05 -12.76 1.82
CA ALA A 149 1.34 -13.99 2.57
C ALA A 149 1.20 -13.78 4.09
N ASN A 150 1.70 -12.65 4.60
CA ASN A 150 1.58 -12.30 6.01
C ASN A 150 0.13 -12.01 6.40
N LEU A 151 -0.63 -11.33 5.54
CA LEU A 151 -2.05 -11.09 5.75
C LEU A 151 -2.81 -12.42 5.84
N LYS A 152 -2.54 -13.36 4.93
CA LYS A 152 -3.15 -14.69 4.95
C LYS A 152 -2.83 -15.43 6.25
N ALA A 153 -1.57 -15.44 6.67
CA ALA A 153 -1.16 -16.09 7.91
C ALA A 153 -1.87 -15.48 9.13
N ASN A 154 -2.04 -14.17 9.16
CA ASN A 154 -2.74 -13.46 10.24
C ASN A 154 -4.24 -13.79 10.23
N ALA A 155 -4.86 -13.74 9.06
CA ALA A 155 -6.31 -13.96 8.93
C ALA A 155 -6.73 -15.42 9.22
N GLU A 156 -5.82 -16.38 8.99
CA GLU A 156 -6.07 -17.81 9.16
C GLU A 156 -5.55 -18.38 10.48
N ALA A 157 -4.97 -17.52 11.29
CA ALA A 157 -4.41 -17.92 12.59
C ALA A 157 -5.50 -18.29 13.61
#